data_148c14115be9efb73493c6208271370f
#
_entry.id   148c14115be9efb73493c6208271370f
#
_cell.length_a   1.000
_cell.length_b   1.000
_cell.length_c   1.000
_cell.angle_alpha   90.00
_cell.angle_beta   90.00
_cell.angle_gamma   90.00
#
_symmetry.space_group_name_H-M   'P 1'
#
loop_
_entity.id
_entity.type
_entity.pdbx_description
1 polymer ?
#
loop_
_entity_poly.entity_id
_entity_poly.type
_entity_poly.pdbx_seq_one_letter_code
_entity_poly.pdbx_strand_id
1 'polypeptide(L)'
;MGESDLRIDPLTGAHVIVTPWRQHRPNLPDGHCPFCPGGLEAPEPYDVRFFPNRWPGLPTGRAEVVLHSPQHDASFSSMDPDAAARVVELWSARTAALGARPDVDYVFVFENKGRLIGATIDHPHSQILGFGLVPPIPGTELAQPTCDLCRNPDDELIVTRHSKWLATVPWAPSWPYETLIAPRDHVADLPTAGPASRHGLAVILAECIVRLDALFGPGTPYMLWIHQRPTDGDEWPTAHLHLHLAPVMRSPGAVRHLSSAELGAGMLFNSVDPSQAAAELRKLGEGA
;
A
#
# COMPACT_ATOMS: atom_id res chain seq x y z
N MET A 1 17.56 10.69 18.75
CA MET A 1 16.25 10.79 18.05
C MET A 1 15.20 10.98 19.13
N GLY A 2 14.22 11.88 18.95
CA GLY A 2 13.14 12.08 19.91
C GLY A 2 12.19 10.88 19.93
N GLU A 3 11.47 10.68 21.04
CA GLU A 3 10.42 9.68 21.12
C GLU A 3 9.17 10.13 20.34
N SER A 4 8.52 9.21 19.63
CA SER A 4 7.19 9.43 19.06
C SER A 4 6.15 9.36 20.18
N ASP A 5 5.18 10.26 20.15
CA ASP A 5 4.13 10.36 21.14
C ASP A 5 2.77 10.10 20.46
N LEU A 6 2.14 8.97 20.80
CA LEU A 6 0.79 8.65 20.31
C LEU A 6 -0.21 9.37 21.21
N ARG A 7 -1.02 10.21 20.59
CA ARG A 7 -2.12 10.93 21.25
C ARG A 7 -3.46 10.53 20.67
N ILE A 8 -4.45 10.48 21.52
CA ILE A 8 -5.84 10.31 21.10
C ILE A 8 -6.53 11.66 21.26
N ASP A 9 -7.06 12.17 20.16
CA ASP A 9 -7.80 13.43 20.18
C ASP A 9 -9.07 13.27 21.04
N PRO A 10 -9.27 14.08 22.08
CA PRO A 10 -10.37 13.91 23.01
C PRO A 10 -11.75 14.27 22.43
N LEU A 11 -11.81 14.96 21.30
CA LEU A 11 -13.07 15.31 20.62
C LEU A 11 -13.51 14.24 19.62
N THR A 12 -12.55 13.66 18.90
CA THR A 12 -12.85 12.80 17.73
C THR A 12 -12.44 11.35 17.95
N GLY A 13 -11.60 11.06 18.94
CA GLY A 13 -10.97 9.75 19.10
C GLY A 13 -9.86 9.47 18.08
N ALA A 14 -9.49 10.44 17.25
CA ALA A 14 -8.46 10.25 16.23
C ALA A 14 -7.09 9.97 16.86
N HIS A 15 -6.39 8.98 16.33
CA HIS A 15 -5.04 8.62 16.74
C HIS A 15 -4.03 9.50 15.99
N VAL A 16 -3.21 10.26 16.72
CA VAL A 16 -2.21 11.18 16.17
C VAL A 16 -0.83 10.84 16.71
N ILE A 17 0.11 10.53 15.82
CA ILE A 17 1.50 10.30 16.19
C ILE A 17 2.27 11.61 16.02
N VAL A 18 2.66 12.21 17.15
CA VAL A 18 3.39 13.48 17.18
C VAL A 18 4.88 13.21 17.09
N THR A 19 5.53 13.78 16.07
CA THR A 19 6.95 13.53 15.74
C THR A 19 7.69 14.85 15.44
N PRO A 20 7.97 15.73 16.46
CA PRO A 20 8.51 17.07 16.23
C PRO A 20 9.84 17.09 15.47
N TRP A 21 10.72 16.09 15.68
CA TRP A 21 12.03 16.02 15.02
C TRP A 21 11.95 15.83 13.50
N ARG A 22 10.82 15.32 12.97
CA ARG A 22 10.60 15.17 11.53
C ARG A 22 10.39 16.50 10.81
N GLN A 23 10.18 17.59 11.52
CA GLN A 23 10.07 18.93 10.93
C GLN A 23 11.35 19.33 10.18
N HIS A 24 12.50 18.82 10.61
CA HIS A 24 13.81 19.07 9.97
C HIS A 24 14.22 18.02 8.95
N ARG A 25 13.31 17.09 8.60
CA ARG A 25 13.58 16.11 7.56
C ARG A 25 13.76 16.81 6.21
N PRO A 26 14.84 16.53 5.46
CA PRO A 26 14.99 17.05 4.10
C PRO A 26 13.83 16.56 3.22
N ASN A 27 13.21 17.47 2.47
CA ASN A 27 12.13 17.10 1.55
C ASN A 27 12.65 16.45 0.27
N LEU A 28 13.87 16.78 -0.15
CA LEU A 28 14.50 16.23 -1.34
C LEU A 28 15.97 15.94 -1.03
N PRO A 29 16.53 14.83 -1.53
CA PRO A 29 17.95 14.59 -1.44
C PRO A 29 18.70 15.57 -2.36
N ASP A 30 19.79 16.18 -1.86
CA ASP A 30 20.71 16.96 -2.68
C ASP A 30 21.63 15.99 -3.44
N GLY A 31 21.66 16.07 -4.79
CA GLY A 31 22.58 15.31 -5.62
C GLY A 31 22.05 13.93 -6.05
N HIS A 32 22.90 12.90 -5.94
CA HIS A 32 22.56 11.54 -6.40
C HIS A 32 21.46 10.90 -5.54
N CYS A 33 20.58 10.10 -6.18
CA CYS A 33 19.55 9.36 -5.49
C CYS A 33 20.14 8.43 -4.41
N PRO A 34 19.72 8.55 -3.15
CA PRO A 34 20.28 7.74 -2.07
C PRO A 34 19.93 6.25 -2.18
N PHE A 35 18.94 5.89 -3.01
CA PHE A 35 18.43 4.53 -3.20
C PHE A 35 19.02 3.82 -4.42
N CYS A 36 19.62 4.54 -5.36
CA CYS A 36 20.36 3.91 -6.46
C CYS A 36 21.60 3.16 -5.94
N PRO A 37 22.05 2.08 -6.60
CA PRO A 37 23.29 1.40 -6.27
C PRO A 37 24.47 2.38 -6.19
N GLY A 38 25.26 2.28 -5.10
CA GLY A 38 26.31 3.25 -4.76
C GLY A 38 25.81 4.49 -4.00
N GLY A 39 24.50 4.64 -3.79
CA GLY A 39 23.91 5.71 -3.01
C GLY A 39 24.01 5.45 -1.50
N LEU A 40 23.67 6.49 -0.71
CA LEU A 40 23.84 6.51 0.74
C LEU A 40 23.13 5.35 1.47
N GLU A 41 21.94 4.95 1.03
CA GLU A 41 21.14 3.88 1.64
C GLU A 41 21.32 2.53 0.91
N ALA A 42 21.95 2.55 -0.27
CA ALA A 42 22.19 1.38 -1.09
C ALA A 42 23.65 1.37 -1.62
N PRO A 43 24.68 1.32 -0.73
CA PRO A 43 26.08 1.38 -1.14
C PRO A 43 26.52 0.18 -1.98
N GLU A 44 25.85 -0.97 -1.83
CA GLU A 44 26.14 -2.19 -2.57
C GLU A 44 25.06 -2.46 -3.64
N PRO A 45 25.39 -3.19 -4.72
CA PRO A 45 24.41 -3.70 -5.66
C PRO A 45 23.33 -4.55 -4.98
N TYR A 46 22.10 -4.50 -5.46
CA TYR A 46 20.97 -5.26 -4.94
C TYR A 46 19.96 -5.56 -6.06
N ASP A 47 19.13 -6.57 -5.87
CA ASP A 47 17.91 -6.81 -6.66
C ASP A 47 16.70 -6.18 -5.96
N VAL A 48 16.50 -6.53 -4.69
CA VAL A 48 15.59 -5.88 -3.73
C VAL A 48 16.36 -5.64 -2.43
N ARG A 49 15.99 -4.62 -1.68
CA ARG A 49 16.72 -4.26 -0.45
C ARG A 49 15.79 -3.69 0.59
N PHE A 50 16.03 -3.96 1.86
CA PHE A 50 15.40 -3.21 2.96
C PHE A 50 16.47 -2.61 3.90
N PHE A 51 16.04 -1.56 4.61
CA PHE A 51 16.84 -0.94 5.66
C PHE A 51 15.94 -0.16 6.64
N PRO A 52 16.38 0.08 7.88
CA PRO A 52 15.64 0.91 8.84
C PRO A 52 15.43 2.32 8.30
N ASN A 53 14.23 2.86 8.43
CA ASN A 53 13.97 4.23 8.00
C ASN A 53 14.81 5.21 8.83
N ARG A 54 15.60 6.04 8.17
CA ARG A 54 16.47 7.04 8.83
C ARG A 54 15.68 8.11 9.58
N TRP A 55 14.46 8.41 9.14
CA TRP A 55 13.57 9.42 9.71
C TRP A 55 12.25 8.80 10.14
N PRO A 56 12.27 7.82 11.08
CA PRO A 56 11.06 7.09 11.42
C PRO A 56 10.04 8.00 12.10
N GLY A 57 8.75 7.79 11.80
CA GLY A 57 7.64 8.37 12.56
C GLY A 57 7.24 7.53 13.75
N LEU A 58 7.83 6.36 13.93
CA LEU A 58 7.61 5.40 15.00
C LEU A 58 8.89 5.20 15.82
N PRO A 59 8.83 4.55 16.98
CA PRO A 59 10.01 4.18 17.75
C PRO A 59 11.03 3.40 16.91
N THR A 60 12.29 3.47 17.31
CA THR A 60 13.41 2.86 16.59
C THR A 60 13.19 1.38 16.30
N GLY A 61 13.45 0.97 15.05
CA GLY A 61 13.32 -0.42 14.59
C GLY A 61 11.90 -0.84 14.21
N ARG A 62 10.92 0.08 14.24
CA ARG A 62 9.53 -0.19 13.82
C ARG A 62 9.17 0.44 12.48
N ALA A 63 10.11 1.03 11.77
CA ALA A 63 9.89 1.60 10.44
C ALA A 63 11.04 1.21 9.52
N GLU A 64 10.68 0.63 8.38
CA GLU A 64 11.62 0.17 7.36
C GLU A 64 11.26 0.73 5.99
N VAL A 65 12.26 0.81 5.11
CA VAL A 65 12.13 1.13 3.69
C VAL A 65 12.50 -0.12 2.90
N VAL A 66 11.72 -0.43 1.87
CA VAL A 66 11.96 -1.54 0.94
C VAL A 66 12.15 -0.97 -0.46
N LEU A 67 13.32 -1.17 -1.06
CA LEU A 67 13.62 -0.81 -2.44
C LEU A 67 13.19 -1.95 -3.35
N HIS A 68 12.45 -1.61 -4.41
CA HIS A 68 11.84 -2.58 -5.31
C HIS A 68 12.77 -3.02 -6.44
N SER A 69 13.70 -2.16 -6.85
CA SER A 69 14.57 -2.38 -7.99
C SER A 69 15.81 -1.49 -7.88
N PRO A 70 16.97 -1.89 -8.44
CA PRO A 70 18.13 -1.00 -8.59
C PRO A 70 17.91 0.10 -9.65
N GLN A 71 16.88 -0.05 -10.50
CA GLN A 71 16.56 0.90 -11.57
C GLN A 71 15.71 2.04 -11.02
N HIS A 72 16.20 3.28 -11.20
CA HIS A 72 15.58 4.48 -10.64
C HIS A 72 14.14 4.72 -11.08
N ASP A 73 13.86 4.47 -12.35
CA ASP A 73 12.57 4.77 -12.98
C ASP A 73 11.66 3.54 -13.11
N ALA A 74 11.98 2.42 -12.44
CA ALA A 74 11.15 1.23 -12.47
C ALA A 74 9.83 1.43 -11.69
N SER A 75 8.86 0.60 -12.01
CA SER A 75 7.61 0.46 -11.25
C SER A 75 7.09 -0.97 -11.43
N PHE A 76 6.11 -1.40 -10.66
CA PHE A 76 5.50 -2.71 -10.86
C PHE A 76 5.01 -2.92 -12.31
N SER A 77 4.55 -1.87 -13.00
CA SER A 77 4.12 -1.96 -14.41
C SER A 77 5.25 -2.18 -15.40
N SER A 78 6.51 -1.92 -15.02
CA SER A 78 7.68 -2.06 -15.91
C SER A 78 8.63 -3.19 -15.49
N MET A 79 8.42 -3.79 -14.31
CA MET A 79 9.21 -4.91 -13.81
C MET A 79 8.76 -6.22 -14.44
N ASP A 80 9.69 -7.16 -14.64
CA ASP A 80 9.30 -8.53 -14.94
C ASP A 80 8.60 -9.18 -13.73
N PRO A 81 7.72 -10.18 -13.96
CA PRO A 81 6.93 -10.80 -12.90
C PRO A 81 7.76 -11.37 -11.74
N ASP A 82 8.93 -11.93 -12.02
CA ASP A 82 9.80 -12.50 -10.99
C ASP A 82 10.48 -11.40 -10.14
N ALA A 83 10.81 -10.26 -10.76
CA ALA A 83 11.31 -9.10 -10.03
C ALA A 83 10.24 -8.52 -9.11
N ALA A 84 9.01 -8.36 -9.60
CA ALA A 84 7.88 -7.93 -8.80
C ALA A 84 7.57 -8.92 -7.66
N ALA A 85 7.65 -10.23 -7.92
CA ALA A 85 7.46 -11.25 -6.90
C ALA A 85 8.51 -11.18 -5.79
N ARG A 86 9.78 -10.86 -6.09
CA ARG A 86 10.82 -10.65 -5.07
C ARG A 86 10.47 -9.52 -4.09
N VAL A 87 9.81 -8.47 -4.56
CA VAL A 87 9.33 -7.39 -3.67
C VAL A 87 8.26 -7.91 -2.71
N VAL A 88 7.27 -8.65 -3.21
CA VAL A 88 6.21 -9.25 -2.38
C VAL A 88 6.77 -10.26 -1.38
N GLU A 89 7.75 -11.07 -1.79
CA GLU A 89 8.47 -11.99 -0.89
C GLU A 89 9.19 -11.23 0.23
N LEU A 90 9.81 -10.10 -0.10
CA LEU A 90 10.49 -9.26 0.90
C LEU A 90 9.47 -8.60 1.84
N TRP A 91 8.32 -8.13 1.35
CA TRP A 91 7.22 -7.65 2.20
C TRP A 91 6.75 -8.72 3.19
N SER A 92 6.56 -9.97 2.71
CA SER A 92 6.19 -11.11 3.55
C SER A 92 7.23 -11.40 4.64
N ALA A 93 8.49 -11.48 4.25
CA ALA A 93 9.59 -11.76 5.18
C ALA A 93 9.75 -10.64 6.23
N ARG A 94 9.58 -9.37 5.83
CA ARG A 94 9.67 -8.24 6.76
C ARG A 94 8.45 -8.15 7.67
N THR A 95 7.25 -8.46 7.15
CA THR A 95 6.02 -8.58 7.96
C THR A 95 6.22 -9.61 9.07
N ALA A 96 6.72 -10.80 8.74
CA ALA A 96 7.00 -11.83 9.75
C ALA A 96 8.05 -11.36 10.78
N ALA A 97 9.13 -10.73 10.33
CA ALA A 97 10.22 -10.29 11.21
C ALA A 97 9.81 -9.14 12.15
N LEU A 98 9.05 -8.16 11.65
CA LEU A 98 8.54 -7.07 12.49
C LEU A 98 7.43 -7.55 13.41
N GLY A 99 6.51 -8.41 12.93
CA GLY A 99 5.41 -8.95 13.71
C GLY A 99 5.86 -9.92 14.81
N ALA A 100 7.08 -10.47 14.73
CA ALA A 100 7.65 -11.27 15.82
C ALA A 100 8.17 -10.44 17.00
N ARG A 101 8.17 -9.11 16.89
CA ARG A 101 8.60 -8.23 17.99
C ARG A 101 7.50 -8.09 19.03
N PRO A 102 7.84 -8.13 20.33
CA PRO A 102 6.86 -8.04 21.41
C PRO A 102 6.21 -6.64 21.56
N ASP A 103 6.74 -5.64 20.83
CA ASP A 103 6.25 -4.26 20.86
C ASP A 103 5.51 -3.89 19.56
N VAL A 104 5.13 -4.89 18.73
CA VAL A 104 4.42 -4.71 17.46
C VAL A 104 3.18 -5.59 17.43
N ASP A 105 2.01 -4.96 17.39
CA ASP A 105 0.70 -5.62 17.31
C ASP A 105 0.16 -5.65 15.87
N TYR A 106 0.65 -4.76 15.00
CA TYR A 106 0.20 -4.68 13.61
C TYR A 106 1.32 -4.22 12.68
N VAL A 107 1.50 -4.93 11.57
CA VAL A 107 2.47 -4.57 10.52
C VAL A 107 1.72 -4.01 9.31
N PHE A 108 2.05 -2.77 8.93
CA PHE A 108 1.43 -2.04 7.84
C PHE A 108 2.44 -1.78 6.71
N VAL A 109 2.17 -2.32 5.53
CA VAL A 109 2.97 -2.13 4.32
C VAL A 109 2.27 -1.11 3.43
N PHE A 110 3.01 -0.12 2.91
CA PHE A 110 2.45 0.88 2.00
C PHE A 110 3.48 1.44 1.03
N GLU A 111 3.00 1.93 -0.09
CA GLU A 111 3.78 2.68 -1.07
C GLU A 111 3.07 3.99 -1.41
N ASN A 112 3.83 5.06 -1.47
CA ASN A 112 3.42 6.32 -2.07
C ASN A 112 4.26 6.57 -3.32
N LYS A 113 3.68 6.46 -4.52
CA LYS A 113 4.38 6.72 -5.77
C LYS A 113 4.02 8.08 -6.33
N GLY A 114 5.05 8.90 -6.53
CA GLY A 114 4.91 10.21 -7.19
C GLY A 114 4.83 11.39 -6.22
N ARG A 115 5.28 12.54 -6.70
CA ARG A 115 5.40 13.78 -5.91
C ARG A 115 4.06 14.36 -5.48
N LEU A 116 2.99 14.09 -6.22
CA LEU A 116 1.64 14.62 -5.93
C LEU A 116 1.05 14.10 -4.62
N ILE A 117 1.59 12.99 -4.09
CA ILE A 117 1.21 12.42 -2.79
C ILE A 117 2.32 12.55 -1.74
N GLY A 118 3.30 13.43 -1.99
CA GLY A 118 4.37 13.71 -1.04
C GLY A 118 5.50 12.67 -1.02
N ALA A 119 5.62 11.82 -2.03
CA ALA A 119 6.83 11.02 -2.20
C ALA A 119 8.02 11.96 -2.42
N THR A 120 9.05 11.83 -1.57
CA THR A 120 10.24 12.71 -1.61
C THR A 120 11.35 12.15 -2.47
N ILE A 121 11.29 10.87 -2.83
CA ILE A 121 12.27 10.17 -3.65
C ILE A 121 11.49 9.38 -4.70
N ASP A 122 11.78 9.63 -5.97
CA ASP A 122 11.06 9.00 -7.09
C ASP A 122 11.49 7.53 -7.33
N HIS A 123 12.64 7.11 -6.77
CA HIS A 123 13.09 5.71 -6.84
C HIS A 123 12.06 4.76 -6.24
N PRO A 124 11.69 3.63 -6.89
CA PRO A 124 10.59 2.78 -6.47
C PRO A 124 10.86 2.16 -5.09
N HIS A 125 10.02 2.48 -4.14
CA HIS A 125 10.12 1.97 -2.77
C HIS A 125 8.80 1.96 -2.04
N SER A 126 8.66 1.00 -1.16
CA SER A 126 7.59 0.93 -0.16
C SER A 126 8.16 1.15 1.24
N GLN A 127 7.28 1.29 2.20
CA GLN A 127 7.62 1.41 3.60
C GLN A 127 6.83 0.39 4.42
N ILE A 128 7.41 -0.05 5.52
CA ILE A 128 6.77 -0.97 6.46
C ILE A 128 6.82 -0.34 7.84
N LEU A 129 5.66 -0.28 8.50
CA LEU A 129 5.50 0.26 9.85
C LEU A 129 4.99 -0.83 10.80
N GLY A 130 5.65 -0.98 11.93
CA GLY A 130 5.19 -1.82 13.04
C GLY A 130 4.50 -0.96 14.11
N PHE A 131 3.18 -1.04 14.19
CA PHE A 131 2.39 -0.35 15.22
C PHE A 131 2.27 -1.21 16.48
N GLY A 132 2.35 -0.60 17.67
CA GLY A 132 2.08 -1.26 18.95
C GLY A 132 0.60 -1.22 19.34
N LEU A 133 -0.27 -1.20 18.36
CA LEU A 133 -1.73 -1.34 18.45
C LEU A 133 -2.27 -1.66 17.06
N VAL A 134 -3.45 -2.23 16.98
CA VAL A 134 -4.18 -2.37 15.73
C VAL A 134 -4.71 -1.00 15.30
N PRO A 135 -4.32 -0.45 14.12
CA PRO A 135 -4.81 0.86 13.68
C PRO A 135 -6.33 0.90 13.49
N PRO A 136 -6.97 2.08 13.62
CA PRO A 136 -8.43 2.19 13.63
C PRO A 136 -9.15 1.64 12.41
N ILE A 137 -8.61 1.83 11.19
CA ILE A 137 -9.25 1.35 9.96
C ILE A 137 -9.20 -0.18 9.90
N PRO A 138 -8.03 -0.85 9.95
CA PRO A 138 -7.99 -2.32 10.07
C PRO A 138 -8.82 -2.85 11.25
N GLY A 139 -8.79 -2.18 12.40
CA GLY A 139 -9.58 -2.58 13.58
C GLY A 139 -11.09 -2.56 13.31
N THR A 140 -11.58 -1.59 12.54
CA THR A 140 -13.00 -1.53 12.13
C THR A 140 -13.36 -2.67 11.17
N GLU A 141 -12.48 -3.02 10.24
CA GLU A 141 -12.67 -4.14 9.31
C GLU A 141 -12.69 -5.47 10.05
N LEU A 142 -11.74 -5.67 10.96
CA LEU A 142 -11.58 -6.89 11.74
C LEU A 142 -12.71 -7.12 12.75
N ALA A 143 -13.38 -6.06 13.21
CA ALA A 143 -14.50 -6.13 14.12
C ALA A 143 -15.81 -6.59 13.45
N GLN A 144 -15.84 -6.75 12.13
CA GLN A 144 -17.03 -7.25 11.44
C GLN A 144 -17.33 -8.70 11.82
N PRO A 145 -18.62 -9.10 11.92
CA PRO A 145 -18.98 -10.46 12.33
C PRO A 145 -18.64 -11.53 11.29
N THR A 146 -18.43 -11.15 10.04
CA THR A 146 -18.11 -12.03 8.92
C THR A 146 -17.09 -11.35 7.99
N CYS A 147 -16.29 -12.15 7.31
CA CYS A 147 -15.39 -11.65 6.29
C CYS A 147 -16.16 -11.33 4.99
N ASP A 148 -16.28 -10.05 4.66
CA ASP A 148 -16.97 -9.64 3.42
C ASP A 148 -16.20 -10.00 2.16
N LEU A 149 -14.86 -10.07 2.21
CA LEU A 149 -14.03 -10.47 1.07
C LEU A 149 -14.14 -11.95 0.70
N CYS A 150 -14.74 -12.78 1.57
CA CYS A 150 -15.09 -14.17 1.24
C CYS A 150 -16.37 -14.27 0.40
N ARG A 151 -17.13 -13.18 0.24
CA ARG A 151 -18.31 -13.13 -0.63
C ARG A 151 -17.86 -12.92 -2.08
N ASN A 152 -18.67 -13.42 -3.02
CA ASN A 152 -18.44 -13.06 -4.42
C ASN A 152 -18.82 -11.58 -4.61
N PRO A 153 -17.94 -10.76 -5.18
CA PRO A 153 -18.28 -9.39 -5.52
C PRO A 153 -19.26 -9.38 -6.72
N ASP A 154 -19.95 -8.27 -6.89
CA ASP A 154 -20.76 -8.02 -8.08
C ASP A 154 -19.88 -8.06 -9.33
N ASP A 155 -20.31 -8.79 -10.36
CA ASP A 155 -19.52 -8.98 -11.59
C ASP A 155 -19.18 -7.65 -12.29
N GLU A 156 -20.05 -6.65 -12.16
CA GLU A 156 -19.82 -5.31 -12.75
C GLU A 156 -18.65 -4.57 -12.10
N LEU A 157 -18.30 -4.88 -10.83
CA LEU A 157 -17.20 -4.27 -10.11
C LEU A 157 -15.83 -4.95 -10.37
N ILE A 158 -15.80 -6.08 -11.07
CA ILE A 158 -14.58 -6.83 -11.32
C ILE A 158 -13.76 -6.15 -12.41
N VAL A 159 -12.48 -5.89 -12.10
CA VAL A 159 -11.50 -5.33 -13.04
C VAL A 159 -10.73 -6.45 -13.76
N THR A 160 -10.11 -7.35 -13.00
CA THR A 160 -9.33 -8.47 -13.56
C THR A 160 -9.20 -9.62 -12.56
N ARG A 161 -8.82 -10.78 -13.08
CA ARG A 161 -8.54 -11.99 -12.29
C ARG A 161 -7.20 -12.56 -12.72
N HIS A 162 -6.39 -12.95 -11.77
CA HIS A 162 -5.15 -13.66 -12.04
C HIS A 162 -4.95 -14.80 -11.04
N SER A 163 -4.88 -16.05 -11.51
CA SER A 163 -4.78 -17.22 -10.63
C SER A 163 -5.91 -17.22 -9.59
N LYS A 164 -5.57 -17.17 -8.29
CA LYS A 164 -6.53 -17.10 -7.18
C LYS A 164 -6.79 -15.68 -6.68
N TRP A 165 -6.27 -14.69 -7.33
CA TRP A 165 -6.45 -13.28 -6.98
C TRP A 165 -7.53 -12.60 -7.81
N LEU A 166 -8.18 -11.63 -7.19
CA LEU A 166 -9.23 -10.83 -7.79
C LEU A 166 -8.94 -9.35 -7.54
N ALA A 167 -9.07 -8.55 -8.56
CA ALA A 167 -9.05 -7.09 -8.47
C ALA A 167 -10.44 -6.54 -8.78
N THR A 168 -10.98 -5.73 -7.88
CA THR A 168 -12.31 -5.12 -7.99
C THR A 168 -12.23 -3.63 -7.68
N VAL A 169 -13.16 -2.84 -8.21
CA VAL A 169 -13.44 -1.54 -7.63
C VAL A 169 -14.33 -1.78 -6.40
N PRO A 170 -13.98 -1.23 -5.21
CA PRO A 170 -14.84 -1.37 -4.03
C PRO A 170 -16.26 -0.85 -4.29
N TRP A 171 -17.27 -1.41 -3.61
CA TRP A 171 -18.62 -0.90 -3.69
C TRP A 171 -18.74 0.57 -3.24
N ALA A 172 -17.93 0.97 -2.26
CA ALA A 172 -17.83 2.34 -1.75
C ALA A 172 -16.36 2.82 -1.78
N PRO A 173 -15.77 3.09 -2.97
CA PRO A 173 -14.38 3.47 -3.08
C PRO A 173 -14.15 4.88 -2.53
N SER A 174 -13.10 5.03 -1.74
CA SER A 174 -12.69 6.32 -1.18
C SER A 174 -12.01 7.23 -2.22
N TRP A 175 -11.45 6.63 -3.26
CA TRP A 175 -10.75 7.32 -4.35
C TRP A 175 -11.32 6.93 -5.72
N PRO A 176 -11.36 7.86 -6.70
CA PRO A 176 -11.65 7.51 -8.09
C PRO A 176 -10.73 6.40 -8.59
N TYR A 177 -11.31 5.38 -9.22
CA TYR A 177 -10.57 4.22 -9.75
C TYR A 177 -9.76 3.44 -8.70
N GLU A 178 -10.10 3.58 -7.43
CA GLU A 178 -9.54 2.72 -6.38
C GLU A 178 -9.80 1.25 -6.72
N THR A 179 -8.76 0.44 -6.60
CA THR A 179 -8.84 -1.01 -6.85
C THR A 179 -8.50 -1.76 -5.58
N LEU A 180 -9.36 -2.69 -5.19
CA LEU A 180 -9.17 -3.64 -4.11
C LEU A 180 -8.68 -4.96 -4.69
N ILE A 181 -7.53 -5.45 -4.21
CA ILE A 181 -6.90 -6.69 -4.68
C ILE A 181 -6.88 -7.68 -3.52
N ALA A 182 -7.59 -8.79 -3.64
CA ALA A 182 -7.69 -9.82 -2.60
C ALA A 182 -7.58 -11.24 -3.17
N PRO A 183 -7.05 -12.20 -2.41
CA PRO A 183 -7.13 -13.61 -2.79
C PRO A 183 -8.58 -14.11 -2.63
N ARG A 184 -9.00 -15.02 -3.50
CA ARG A 184 -10.34 -15.64 -3.41
C ARG A 184 -10.42 -16.65 -2.27
N ASP A 185 -9.32 -17.30 -1.94
CA ASP A 185 -9.20 -18.15 -0.76
C ASP A 185 -9.01 -17.25 0.46
N HIS A 186 -9.57 -17.62 1.61
CA HIS A 186 -9.37 -16.87 2.85
C HIS A 186 -7.93 -17.02 3.34
N VAL A 187 -7.11 -16.02 3.06
CA VAL A 187 -5.71 -15.92 3.49
C VAL A 187 -5.57 -14.72 4.41
N ALA A 188 -5.05 -14.90 5.59
CA ALA A 188 -5.09 -13.85 6.62
C ALA A 188 -4.01 -12.76 6.45
N ASP A 189 -2.82 -13.13 5.94
CA ASP A 189 -1.66 -12.23 5.87
C ASP A 189 -0.64 -12.68 4.81
N LEU A 190 0.33 -11.81 4.51
CA LEU A 190 1.43 -12.10 3.58
C LEU A 190 2.29 -13.31 4.00
N PRO A 191 2.68 -13.49 5.29
CA PRO A 191 3.45 -14.65 5.71
C PRO A 191 2.75 -15.99 5.47
N THR A 192 1.43 -16.07 5.65
CA THR A 192 0.66 -17.30 5.44
C THR A 192 0.26 -17.52 3.97
N ALA A 193 0.32 -16.51 3.14
CA ALA A 193 0.20 -16.65 1.70
C ALA A 193 1.38 -17.47 1.16
N GLY A 194 1.13 -18.61 0.55
CA GLY A 194 2.19 -19.44 -0.04
C GLY A 194 2.92 -18.76 -1.21
N PRO A 195 4.13 -19.22 -1.58
CA PRO A 195 4.94 -18.56 -2.63
C PRO A 195 4.20 -18.36 -3.96
N ALA A 196 3.44 -19.35 -4.42
CA ALA A 196 2.64 -19.23 -5.65
C ALA A 196 1.53 -18.15 -5.53
N SER A 197 0.96 -17.98 -4.34
CA SER A 197 -0.03 -16.92 -4.09
C SER A 197 0.64 -15.55 -4.10
N ARG A 198 1.79 -15.39 -3.45
CA ARG A 198 2.56 -14.13 -3.46
C ARG A 198 3.03 -13.74 -4.87
N HIS A 199 3.45 -14.72 -5.68
CA HIS A 199 3.75 -14.47 -7.10
C HIS A 199 2.49 -14.01 -7.86
N GLY A 200 1.33 -14.65 -7.65
CA GLY A 200 0.06 -14.23 -8.24
C GLY A 200 -0.34 -12.80 -7.85
N LEU A 201 -0.08 -12.41 -6.59
CA LEU A 201 -0.27 -11.02 -6.14
C LEU A 201 0.61 -10.05 -6.92
N ALA A 202 1.89 -10.36 -7.12
CA ALA A 202 2.80 -9.49 -7.86
C ALA A 202 2.31 -9.27 -9.31
N VAL A 203 1.83 -10.32 -9.97
CA VAL A 203 1.32 -10.24 -11.34
C VAL A 203 0.04 -9.39 -11.39
N ILE A 204 -0.97 -9.67 -10.57
CA ILE A 204 -2.23 -8.91 -10.61
C ILE A 204 -2.04 -7.44 -10.22
N LEU A 205 -1.12 -7.15 -9.29
CA LEU A 205 -0.76 -5.77 -8.93
C LEU A 205 -0.14 -5.04 -10.11
N ALA A 206 0.81 -5.66 -10.80
CA ALA A 206 1.42 -5.10 -12.01
C ALA A 206 0.37 -4.84 -13.10
N GLU A 207 -0.54 -5.78 -13.34
CA GLU A 207 -1.65 -5.62 -14.28
C GLU A 207 -2.57 -4.44 -13.92
N CYS A 208 -2.88 -4.24 -12.64
CA CYS A 208 -3.69 -3.11 -12.19
C CYS A 208 -2.97 -1.77 -12.44
N ILE A 209 -1.66 -1.70 -12.16
CA ILE A 209 -0.87 -0.48 -12.38
C ILE A 209 -0.71 -0.19 -13.87
N VAL A 210 -0.54 -1.20 -14.72
CA VAL A 210 -0.54 -1.02 -16.18
C VAL A 210 -1.85 -0.38 -16.67
N ARG A 211 -3.00 -0.80 -16.13
CA ARG A 211 -4.30 -0.19 -16.46
C ARG A 211 -4.39 1.26 -16.01
N LEU A 212 -3.86 1.60 -14.83
CA LEU A 212 -3.81 2.99 -14.37
C LEU A 212 -2.89 3.84 -15.25
N ASP A 213 -1.72 3.31 -15.63
CA ASP A 213 -0.80 3.99 -16.55
C ASP A 213 -1.43 4.19 -17.94
N ALA A 214 -2.24 3.24 -18.42
CA ALA A 214 -2.98 3.37 -19.67
C ALA A 214 -4.11 4.41 -19.57
N LEU A 215 -4.73 4.56 -18.39
CA LEU A 215 -5.84 5.51 -18.18
C LEU A 215 -5.35 6.96 -18.00
N PHE A 216 -4.30 7.14 -17.20
CA PHE A 216 -3.86 8.48 -16.78
C PHE A 216 -2.52 8.93 -17.37
N GLY A 217 -1.79 8.02 -17.98
CA GLY A 217 -0.45 8.24 -18.54
C GLY A 217 0.63 7.49 -17.77
N PRO A 218 1.79 7.22 -18.40
CA PRO A 218 2.90 6.50 -17.79
C PRO A 218 3.37 7.15 -16.48
N GLY A 219 3.63 6.32 -15.48
CA GLY A 219 4.08 6.78 -14.18
C GLY A 219 2.99 7.42 -13.32
N THR A 220 1.74 7.04 -13.54
CA THR A 220 0.59 7.47 -12.72
C THR A 220 0.92 7.44 -11.23
N PRO A 221 0.74 8.56 -10.51
CA PRO A 221 0.93 8.60 -9.07
C PRO A 221 -0.21 7.88 -8.34
N TYR A 222 0.15 7.01 -7.39
CA TYR A 222 -0.79 6.25 -6.60
C TYR A 222 -0.34 6.05 -5.16
N MET A 223 -1.29 5.74 -4.30
CA MET A 223 -1.10 5.15 -2.98
C MET A 223 -1.44 3.67 -3.06
N LEU A 224 -0.64 2.85 -2.39
CA LEU A 224 -0.90 1.43 -2.17
C LEU A 224 -0.76 1.15 -0.68
N TRP A 225 -1.68 0.37 -0.11
CA TRP A 225 -1.53 -0.13 1.25
C TRP A 225 -2.11 -1.53 1.38
N ILE A 226 -1.58 -2.26 2.38
CA ILE A 226 -1.97 -3.65 2.65
C ILE A 226 -2.61 -3.73 4.03
N HIS A 227 -3.80 -4.34 4.08
CA HIS A 227 -4.45 -4.77 5.29
C HIS A 227 -4.29 -6.29 5.45
N GLN A 228 -3.97 -6.71 6.66
CA GLN A 228 -3.68 -8.10 6.98
C GLN A 228 -3.91 -8.35 8.47
N ARG A 229 -3.80 -9.63 8.87
CA ARG A 229 -3.97 -10.04 10.25
C ARG A 229 -3.00 -9.31 11.18
N PRO A 230 -3.46 -8.83 12.37
CA PRO A 230 -2.60 -8.37 13.45
C PRO A 230 -1.60 -9.43 13.90
N THR A 231 -0.53 -8.99 14.57
CA THR A 231 0.56 -9.83 15.07
C THR A 231 0.62 -9.88 16.61
N ASP A 232 -0.46 -9.45 17.25
CA ASP A 232 -0.65 -9.39 18.71
C ASP A 232 -0.85 -10.76 19.39
N GLY A 233 -0.97 -11.83 18.60
CA GLY A 233 -1.17 -13.19 19.08
C GLY A 233 -2.63 -13.60 19.23
N ASP A 234 -3.58 -12.69 19.02
CA ASP A 234 -5.00 -13.00 19.06
C ASP A 234 -5.48 -13.70 17.78
N GLU A 235 -6.59 -14.43 17.88
CA GLU A 235 -7.28 -15.00 16.74
C GLU A 235 -8.12 -13.93 16.03
N TRP A 236 -7.86 -13.72 14.75
CA TRP A 236 -8.57 -12.77 13.91
C TRP A 236 -9.27 -13.50 12.76
N PRO A 237 -10.39 -14.21 13.02
CA PRO A 237 -11.01 -15.10 12.02
C PRO A 237 -11.58 -14.35 10.79
N THR A 238 -11.79 -13.05 10.90
CA THR A 238 -12.24 -12.19 9.80
C THR A 238 -11.08 -11.56 9.03
N ALA A 239 -9.84 -11.71 9.50
CA ALA A 239 -8.68 -11.15 8.83
C ALA A 239 -8.50 -11.79 7.45
N HIS A 240 -8.55 -10.97 6.41
CA HIS A 240 -8.38 -11.37 5.03
C HIS A 240 -7.40 -10.41 4.37
N LEU A 241 -6.28 -10.94 3.92
CA LEU A 241 -5.24 -10.17 3.22
C LEU A 241 -5.83 -9.44 2.01
N HIS A 242 -5.66 -8.14 1.95
CA HIS A 242 -6.05 -7.36 0.78
C HIS A 242 -5.20 -6.11 0.63
N LEU A 243 -5.16 -5.61 -0.59
CA LEU A 243 -4.45 -4.40 -0.96
C LEU A 243 -5.43 -3.40 -1.54
N HIS A 244 -5.23 -2.15 -1.19
CA HIS A 244 -5.84 -1.03 -1.87
C HIS A 244 -4.80 -0.37 -2.79
N LEU A 245 -5.20 -0.08 -4.01
CA LEU A 245 -4.44 0.69 -4.99
C LEU A 245 -5.28 1.88 -5.39
N ALA A 246 -4.89 3.07 -4.97
CA ALA A 246 -5.67 4.29 -5.16
C ALA A 246 -4.85 5.33 -5.95
N PRO A 247 -5.18 5.58 -7.23
CA PRO A 247 -4.58 6.67 -7.97
C PRO A 247 -5.03 8.01 -7.39
N VAL A 248 -4.16 9.03 -7.43
CA VAL A 248 -4.53 10.38 -6.97
C VAL A 248 -5.17 11.22 -8.08
N MET A 249 -5.44 10.62 -9.23
CA MET A 249 -6.08 11.24 -10.36
C MET A 249 -7.58 10.93 -10.36
N ARG A 250 -8.43 11.92 -10.69
CA ARG A 250 -9.88 11.71 -10.93
C ARG A 250 -10.24 11.62 -12.41
N SER A 251 -9.38 12.14 -13.27
CA SER A 251 -9.42 12.04 -14.74
C SER A 251 -8.05 12.39 -15.29
N PRO A 252 -7.73 12.11 -16.56
CA PRO A 252 -6.46 12.50 -17.17
C PRO A 252 -6.15 13.98 -16.94
N GLY A 253 -4.98 14.27 -16.36
CA GLY A 253 -4.53 15.64 -16.04
C GLY A 253 -5.19 16.30 -14.83
N ALA A 254 -6.16 15.67 -14.16
CA ALA A 254 -6.86 16.26 -13.02
C ALA A 254 -6.64 15.47 -11.71
N VAL A 255 -5.96 16.10 -10.77
CA VAL A 255 -5.68 15.53 -9.44
C VAL A 255 -6.94 15.61 -8.56
N ARG A 256 -7.16 14.57 -7.75
CA ARG A 256 -8.12 14.59 -6.66
C ARG A 256 -7.44 15.12 -5.40
N HIS A 257 -8.00 16.16 -4.83
CA HIS A 257 -7.58 16.70 -3.54
C HIS A 257 -8.66 16.42 -2.47
N LEU A 258 -8.23 16.11 -1.26
CA LEU A 258 -9.13 16.07 -0.10
C LEU A 258 -9.54 17.52 0.24
N SER A 259 -10.83 17.75 0.41
CA SER A 259 -11.38 19.03 0.80
C SER A 259 -11.55 19.15 2.32
N SER A 260 -11.72 20.37 2.81
CA SER A 260 -12.06 20.61 4.22
C SER A 260 -13.38 19.98 4.64
N ALA A 261 -14.33 19.84 3.72
CA ALA A 261 -15.59 19.14 3.97
C ALA A 261 -15.37 17.64 4.26
N GLU A 262 -14.50 16.99 3.50
CA GLU A 262 -14.15 15.57 3.71
C GLU A 262 -13.39 15.35 5.01
N LEU A 263 -12.35 16.15 5.23
CA LEU A 263 -11.53 16.03 6.43
C LEU A 263 -12.29 16.41 7.71
N GLY A 264 -13.12 17.46 7.65
CA GLY A 264 -13.86 17.95 8.81
C GLY A 264 -15.12 17.16 9.14
N ALA A 265 -15.76 16.54 8.15
CA ALA A 265 -16.96 15.73 8.36
C ALA A 265 -16.69 14.23 8.40
N GLY A 266 -15.52 13.77 7.95
CA GLY A 266 -15.23 12.33 7.78
C GLY A 266 -16.04 11.66 6.66
N MET A 267 -16.58 12.46 5.71
CA MET A 267 -17.41 11.99 4.59
C MET A 267 -16.66 12.19 3.28
N LEU A 268 -16.20 11.11 2.67
CA LEU A 268 -15.46 11.17 1.41
C LEU A 268 -16.40 11.33 0.21
N PHE A 269 -15.98 12.16 -0.77
CA PHE A 269 -16.73 12.36 -2.01
C PHE A 269 -15.96 11.73 -3.18
N ASN A 270 -16.53 10.72 -3.81
CA ASN A 270 -16.02 10.14 -5.04
C ASN A 270 -16.85 10.61 -6.24
N SER A 271 -16.21 11.13 -7.26
CA SER A 271 -16.86 11.68 -8.46
C SER A 271 -17.01 10.66 -9.61
N VAL A 272 -16.58 9.42 -9.40
CA VAL A 272 -16.63 8.35 -10.42
C VAL A 272 -17.49 7.20 -9.89
N ASP A 273 -18.43 6.77 -10.71
CA ASP A 273 -19.26 5.61 -10.40
C ASP A 273 -18.39 4.32 -10.38
N PRO A 274 -18.52 3.45 -9.36
CA PRO A 274 -17.71 2.25 -9.23
C PRO A 274 -17.82 1.27 -10.41
N SER A 275 -19.01 1.05 -10.94
CA SER A 275 -19.22 0.13 -12.07
C SER A 275 -18.65 0.70 -13.38
N GLN A 276 -18.76 2.01 -13.57
CA GLN A 276 -18.09 2.72 -14.67
C GLN A 276 -16.58 2.61 -14.56
N ALA A 277 -16.00 2.87 -13.39
CA ALA A 277 -14.55 2.75 -13.14
C ALA A 277 -14.04 1.33 -13.47
N ALA A 278 -14.75 0.31 -12.98
CA ALA A 278 -14.39 -1.09 -13.25
C ALA A 278 -14.47 -1.42 -14.74
N ALA A 279 -15.52 -0.96 -15.45
CA ALA A 279 -15.66 -1.17 -16.88
C ALA A 279 -14.56 -0.50 -17.71
N GLU A 280 -14.16 0.72 -17.35
CA GLU A 280 -13.08 1.45 -18.01
C GLU A 280 -11.73 0.73 -17.78
N LEU A 281 -11.39 0.39 -16.52
CA LEU A 281 -10.16 -0.33 -16.19
C LEU A 281 -10.09 -1.72 -16.86
N ARG A 282 -11.22 -2.42 -16.98
CA ARG A 282 -11.29 -3.74 -17.64
C ARG A 282 -10.92 -3.64 -19.12
N LYS A 283 -11.50 -2.68 -19.85
CA LYS A 283 -11.23 -2.46 -21.27
C LYS A 283 -9.75 -2.19 -21.56
N LEU A 284 -9.06 -1.51 -20.67
CA LEU A 284 -7.63 -1.17 -20.86
C LEU A 284 -6.70 -2.38 -20.72
N GLY A 285 -7.17 -3.50 -20.16
CA GLY A 285 -6.41 -4.76 -20.09
C GLY A 285 -6.67 -5.73 -21.25
N GLU A 286 -7.66 -5.50 -22.09
CA GLU A 286 -8.02 -6.38 -23.23
C GLU A 286 -7.11 -6.14 -24.46
N GLY A 287 -6.27 -5.11 -24.45
CA GLY A 287 -5.36 -4.73 -25.53
C GLY A 287 -3.88 -4.72 -25.18
N ALA A 288 -3.51 -5.24 -24.00
CA ALA A 288 -2.14 -5.24 -23.50
C ALA A 288 -1.47 -6.61 -23.66
#